data_cd371b6dfb14bb9b20de8d4c296fbbad
#
_entry.id   cd371b6dfb14bb9b20de8d4c296fbbad
#
_cell.length_a   1.000
_cell.length_b   1.000
_cell.length_c   1.000
_cell.angle_alpha   90.00
_cell.angle_beta   90.00
_cell.angle_gamma   90.00
#
_symmetry.space_group_name_H-M   'P 1'
#
loop_
_entity.id
_entity.type
_entity.pdbx_description
1 polymer ?
#
loop_
_entity_poly.entity_id
_entity_poly.type
_entity_poly.pdbx_seq_one_letter_code
_entity_poly.pdbx_strand_id
1 'polypeptide(L)'
;MVDGFDITAMAVTAHQIGEDMQLSEDKLGLVFSFSLAGMMLGAMFLAALSDVIGRRTMIIITLTLVGVTVLLTASVNSLPALILLRFISGLGAGAMLASVATLASEYSPEKFRAMAVTAVTAGYPLGAMTTGLVASSVVPEFGWQGMFIAGGSATLLLALIAFFMIPESLYFLCKKQPDDALQRVNRILQIFKVQSLQHLPSIEDTGGATEADRQNIYQKMLTLLTPEFRRSTLTLWATFFLCISTLYFLMSWTPKLIINLGYSPDAGNLAFTLFNFGGVLGIFILGYLASKWSLSTLISIFAITSAVFMWAFAGAVFLEFNQTNLMLLIFIIGISLQGGYTGMYAVAAKIYPIEIRSTGVGWAIGLGRFGAVLGPGIAGYMIASGLPITINFMVFAIPMLIGGIFAYQLRVR
;
A
#
# COMPACT_ATOMS: atom_id res chain seq x y z
N MET A 1 10.10 -1.19 -1.29
CA MET A 1 10.30 -1.38 -2.73
C MET A 1 9.94 -2.79 -3.17
N VAL A 2 10.51 -3.86 -2.60
CA VAL A 2 10.16 -5.26 -2.97
C VAL A 2 8.68 -5.58 -2.82
N ASP A 3 8.04 -5.06 -1.80
CA ASP A 3 6.59 -5.16 -1.56
C ASP A 3 5.78 -4.55 -2.72
N GLY A 4 6.15 -3.32 -3.13
CA GLY A 4 5.53 -2.68 -4.30
C GLY A 4 5.78 -3.47 -5.57
N PHE A 5 6.99 -4.01 -5.77
CA PHE A 5 7.32 -4.84 -6.92
C PHE A 5 6.48 -6.14 -6.95
N ASP A 6 6.40 -6.87 -5.84
CA ASP A 6 5.68 -8.15 -5.78
C ASP A 6 4.18 -8.01 -6.09
N ILE A 7 3.53 -7.04 -5.44
CA ILE A 7 2.08 -6.83 -5.66
C ILE A 7 1.80 -6.42 -7.10
N THR A 8 2.66 -5.59 -7.69
CA THR A 8 2.46 -5.07 -9.04
C THR A 8 3.01 -5.96 -10.14
N ALA A 9 3.91 -6.90 -9.83
CA ALA A 9 4.36 -7.93 -10.78
C ALA A 9 3.18 -8.70 -11.37
N MET A 10 2.18 -9.03 -10.54
CA MET A 10 0.95 -9.66 -11.02
C MET A 10 0.17 -8.79 -12.01
N ALA A 11 0.16 -7.45 -11.85
CA ALA A 11 -0.57 -6.55 -12.73
C ALA A 11 0.07 -6.47 -14.13
N VAL A 12 1.41 -6.35 -14.21
CA VAL A 12 2.14 -6.28 -15.50
C VAL A 12 2.19 -7.62 -16.23
N THR A 13 2.07 -8.74 -15.51
CA THR A 13 2.08 -10.09 -16.08
C THR A 13 0.68 -10.68 -16.30
N ALA A 14 -0.37 -9.99 -15.86
CA ALA A 14 -1.75 -10.48 -15.87
C ALA A 14 -2.24 -10.91 -17.27
N HIS A 15 -1.80 -10.24 -18.33
CA HIS A 15 -2.15 -10.59 -19.69
C HIS A 15 -1.60 -11.97 -20.06
N GLN A 16 -0.29 -12.19 -19.90
CA GLN A 16 0.34 -13.48 -20.22
C GLN A 16 -0.14 -14.62 -19.32
N ILE A 17 -0.30 -14.38 -18.01
CA ILE A 17 -0.87 -15.37 -17.10
C ILE A 17 -2.29 -15.75 -17.53
N GLY A 18 -3.09 -14.77 -17.97
CA GLY A 18 -4.43 -15.01 -18.49
C GLY A 18 -4.42 -15.90 -19.74
N GLU A 19 -3.49 -15.68 -20.67
CA GLU A 19 -3.33 -16.49 -21.87
C GLU A 19 -2.81 -17.90 -21.57
N ASP A 20 -1.70 -18.01 -20.82
CA ASP A 20 -1.04 -19.29 -20.51
C ASP A 20 -1.94 -20.22 -19.68
N MET A 21 -2.63 -19.68 -18.70
CA MET A 21 -3.51 -20.46 -17.81
C MET A 21 -4.98 -20.46 -18.26
N GLN A 22 -5.32 -19.84 -19.38
CA GLN A 22 -6.68 -19.67 -19.92
C GLN A 22 -7.66 -19.11 -18.87
N LEU A 23 -7.21 -18.06 -18.16
CA LEU A 23 -8.00 -17.40 -17.12
C LEU A 23 -8.80 -16.24 -17.69
N SER A 24 -10.08 -16.22 -17.39
CA SER A 24 -10.96 -15.07 -17.63
C SER A 24 -10.63 -13.91 -16.69
N GLU A 25 -11.05 -12.70 -17.06
CA GLU A 25 -10.77 -11.48 -16.30
C GLU A 25 -11.37 -11.49 -14.89
N ASP A 26 -12.51 -12.12 -14.67
CA ASP A 26 -13.10 -12.30 -13.34
C ASP A 26 -12.18 -13.14 -12.43
N LYS A 27 -11.55 -14.20 -12.96
CA LYS A 27 -10.59 -15.03 -12.23
C LYS A 27 -9.31 -14.26 -11.91
N LEU A 28 -8.79 -13.47 -12.84
CA LEU A 28 -7.66 -12.57 -12.57
C LEU A 28 -8.02 -11.52 -11.53
N GLY A 29 -9.22 -10.96 -11.59
CA GLY A 29 -9.76 -10.04 -10.57
C GLY A 29 -9.79 -10.68 -9.18
N LEU A 30 -10.15 -11.96 -9.07
CA LEU A 30 -10.06 -12.71 -7.81
C LEU A 30 -8.63 -12.84 -7.32
N VAL A 31 -7.66 -13.14 -8.18
CA VAL A 31 -6.24 -13.22 -7.81
C VAL A 31 -5.76 -11.91 -7.20
N PHE A 32 -6.06 -10.76 -7.82
CA PHE A 32 -5.76 -9.44 -7.27
C PHE A 32 -6.44 -9.21 -5.93
N SER A 33 -7.74 -9.48 -5.84
CA SER A 33 -8.53 -9.28 -4.62
C SER A 33 -8.00 -10.11 -3.45
N PHE A 34 -7.65 -11.37 -3.67
CA PHE A 34 -7.11 -12.24 -2.62
C PHE A 34 -5.71 -11.81 -2.16
N SER A 35 -4.85 -11.33 -3.06
CA SER A 35 -3.56 -10.74 -2.68
C SER A 35 -3.75 -9.54 -1.74
N LEU A 36 -4.66 -8.65 -2.07
CA LEU A 36 -4.97 -7.45 -1.28
C LEU A 36 -5.72 -7.78 0.02
N ALA A 37 -6.56 -8.83 0.02
CA ALA A 37 -7.16 -9.36 1.24
C ALA A 37 -6.10 -9.91 2.19
N GLY A 38 -5.13 -10.66 1.66
CA GLY A 38 -3.95 -11.10 2.42
C GLY A 38 -3.22 -9.90 3.03
N MET A 39 -2.93 -8.87 2.25
CA MET A 39 -2.25 -7.65 2.72
C MET A 39 -3.05 -6.93 3.82
N MET A 40 -4.37 -6.87 3.70
CA MET A 40 -5.25 -6.30 4.73
C MET A 40 -5.16 -7.09 6.03
N LEU A 41 -5.33 -8.41 5.97
CA LEU A 41 -5.28 -9.28 7.14
C LEU A 41 -3.88 -9.33 7.76
N GLY A 42 -2.83 -9.34 6.95
CA GLY A 42 -1.44 -9.26 7.41
C GLY A 42 -1.16 -7.99 8.20
N ALA A 43 -1.61 -6.85 7.72
CA ALA A 43 -1.45 -5.58 8.40
C ALA A 43 -2.28 -5.48 9.69
N MET A 44 -3.46 -6.12 9.74
CA MET A 44 -4.34 -6.09 10.92
C MET A 44 -3.90 -7.06 12.02
N PHE A 45 -3.53 -8.28 11.66
CA PHE A 45 -3.30 -9.36 12.62
C PHE A 45 -1.82 -9.70 12.79
N LEU A 46 -1.08 -9.90 11.69
CA LEU A 46 0.32 -10.29 11.78
C LEU A 46 1.23 -9.12 12.21
N ALA A 47 0.88 -7.88 11.86
CA ALA A 47 1.65 -6.73 12.34
C ALA A 47 1.63 -6.62 13.88
N ALA A 48 0.50 -6.93 14.53
CA ALA A 48 0.42 -6.94 15.99
C ALA A 48 1.31 -8.01 16.63
N LEU A 49 1.57 -9.12 15.92
CA LEU A 49 2.47 -10.17 16.39
C LEU A 49 3.92 -9.67 16.51
N SER A 50 4.32 -8.62 15.78
CA SER A 50 5.64 -8.01 15.90
C SER A 50 5.94 -7.45 17.30
N ASP A 51 4.91 -7.08 18.07
CA ASP A 51 5.05 -6.66 19.47
C ASP A 51 5.35 -7.81 20.43
N VAL A 52 5.08 -9.05 19.99
CA VAL A 52 5.29 -10.27 20.78
C VAL A 52 6.61 -10.95 20.44
N ILE A 53 6.92 -11.08 19.15
CA ILE A 53 8.10 -11.83 18.67
C ILE A 53 9.31 -10.93 18.34
N GLY A 54 9.13 -9.62 18.31
CA GLY A 54 10.14 -8.63 17.93
C GLY A 54 10.00 -8.14 16.50
N ARG A 55 10.36 -6.87 16.28
CA ARG A 55 10.22 -6.21 14.97
C ARG A 55 11.16 -6.80 13.94
N ARG A 56 12.45 -7.01 14.31
CA ARG A 56 13.44 -7.64 13.43
C ARG A 56 13.01 -9.04 13.02
N THR A 57 12.60 -9.86 13.98
CA THR A 57 12.15 -11.23 13.73
C THR A 57 10.97 -11.24 12.77
N MET A 58 9.99 -10.35 12.96
CA MET A 58 8.83 -10.23 12.10
C MET A 58 9.21 -9.83 10.68
N ILE A 59 10.12 -8.86 10.51
CA ILE A 59 10.61 -8.43 9.18
C ILE A 59 11.29 -9.59 8.44
N ILE A 60 12.14 -10.36 9.11
CA ILE A 60 12.84 -11.49 8.50
C ILE A 60 11.86 -12.60 8.10
N ILE A 61 10.92 -12.97 8.98
CA ILE A 61 9.91 -13.97 8.69
C ILE A 61 9.06 -13.55 7.49
N THR A 62 8.58 -12.31 7.47
CA THR A 62 7.71 -11.82 6.40
C THR A 62 8.45 -11.69 5.07
N LEU A 63 9.70 -11.20 5.06
CA LEU A 63 10.53 -11.17 3.84
C LEU A 63 10.77 -12.59 3.30
N THR A 64 11.07 -13.55 4.18
CA THR A 64 11.27 -14.95 3.77
C THR A 64 9.97 -15.54 3.22
N LEU A 65 8.85 -15.32 3.90
CA LEU A 65 7.53 -15.79 3.48
C LEU A 65 7.16 -15.23 2.10
N VAL A 66 7.29 -13.91 1.91
CA VAL A 66 7.02 -13.26 0.62
C VAL A 66 7.97 -13.81 -0.45
N GLY A 67 9.27 -13.82 -0.21
CA GLY A 67 10.24 -14.30 -1.20
C GLY A 67 10.01 -15.74 -1.65
N VAL A 68 9.71 -16.64 -0.71
CA VAL A 68 9.40 -18.04 -1.03
C VAL A 68 8.09 -18.16 -1.82
N THR A 69 7.03 -17.51 -1.38
CA THR A 69 5.72 -17.58 -2.06
C THR A 69 5.74 -16.94 -3.44
N VAL A 70 6.52 -15.88 -3.63
CA VAL A 70 6.73 -15.23 -4.94
C VAL A 70 7.51 -16.17 -5.86
N LEU A 71 8.60 -16.80 -5.41
CA LEU A 71 9.32 -17.80 -6.21
C LEU A 71 8.43 -18.98 -6.60
N LEU A 72 7.66 -19.52 -5.66
CA LEU A 72 6.75 -20.62 -5.93
C LEU A 72 5.67 -20.25 -6.95
N THR A 73 5.29 -18.97 -7.02
CA THR A 73 4.32 -18.51 -8.03
C THR A 73 4.81 -18.74 -9.45
N ALA A 74 6.12 -18.69 -9.71
CA ALA A 74 6.68 -18.93 -11.03
C ALA A 74 6.43 -20.36 -11.57
N SER A 75 6.15 -21.33 -10.69
CA SER A 75 5.91 -22.74 -11.04
C SER A 75 4.44 -23.17 -10.95
N VAL A 76 3.52 -22.22 -10.77
CA VAL A 76 2.09 -22.52 -10.60
C VAL A 76 1.41 -22.75 -11.94
N ASN A 77 0.59 -23.80 -12.00
CA ASN A 77 -0.21 -24.17 -13.18
C ASN A 77 -1.73 -24.26 -12.87
N SER A 78 -2.18 -23.78 -11.72
CA SER A 78 -3.60 -23.83 -11.34
C SER A 78 -4.05 -22.57 -10.62
N LEU A 79 -5.28 -22.13 -10.91
CA LEU A 79 -5.88 -20.94 -10.30
C LEU A 79 -5.93 -21.01 -8.75
N PRO A 80 -6.35 -22.12 -8.12
CA PRO A 80 -6.38 -22.18 -6.66
C PRO A 80 -5.00 -22.01 -6.02
N ALA A 81 -3.96 -22.59 -6.60
CA ALA A 81 -2.59 -22.44 -6.12
C ALA A 81 -2.09 -20.99 -6.30
N LEU A 82 -2.40 -20.34 -7.43
CA LEU A 82 -2.08 -18.94 -7.68
C LEU A 82 -2.74 -18.03 -6.64
N ILE A 83 -4.05 -18.20 -6.40
CA ILE A 83 -4.80 -17.44 -5.40
C ILE A 83 -4.18 -17.63 -4.01
N LEU A 84 -3.90 -18.88 -3.61
CA LEU A 84 -3.34 -19.20 -2.30
C LEU A 84 -1.97 -18.54 -2.10
N LEU A 85 -1.06 -18.67 -3.06
CA LEU A 85 0.28 -18.08 -2.98
C LEU A 85 0.21 -16.54 -2.96
N ARG A 86 -0.66 -15.92 -3.76
CA ARG A 86 -0.88 -14.48 -3.75
C ARG A 86 -1.48 -13.98 -2.45
N PHE A 87 -2.39 -14.74 -1.85
CA PHE A 87 -2.94 -14.43 -0.53
C PHE A 87 -1.85 -14.49 0.56
N ILE A 88 -1.01 -15.54 0.55
CA ILE A 88 0.07 -15.70 1.54
C ILE A 88 1.15 -14.63 1.36
N SER A 89 1.56 -14.31 0.11
CA SER A 89 2.50 -13.21 -0.13
C SER A 89 1.92 -11.88 0.35
N GLY A 90 0.64 -11.64 0.09
CA GLY A 90 -0.08 -10.48 0.60
C GLY A 90 -0.03 -10.37 2.13
N LEU A 91 -0.31 -11.47 2.86
CA LEU A 91 -0.20 -11.53 4.32
C LEU A 91 1.18 -11.05 4.82
N GLY A 92 2.24 -11.57 4.20
CA GLY A 92 3.61 -11.18 4.53
C GLY A 92 3.87 -9.69 4.25
N ALA A 93 3.48 -9.22 3.07
CA ALA A 93 3.65 -7.84 2.63
C ALA A 93 2.97 -6.82 3.57
N GLY A 94 1.72 -7.10 3.97
CA GLY A 94 0.97 -6.23 4.88
C GLY A 94 1.62 -6.10 6.26
N ALA A 95 2.11 -7.19 6.82
CA ALA A 95 2.78 -7.21 8.12
C ALA A 95 4.18 -6.57 8.06
N MET A 96 4.89 -6.78 6.96
CA MET A 96 6.24 -6.23 6.75
C MET A 96 6.22 -4.70 6.74
N LEU A 97 5.32 -4.09 5.99
CA LEU A 97 5.26 -2.63 5.87
C LEU A 97 5.08 -1.96 7.24
N ALA A 98 4.17 -2.48 8.06
CA ALA A 98 3.92 -1.96 9.40
C ALA A 98 5.16 -2.11 10.30
N SER A 99 5.81 -3.28 10.28
CA SER A 99 6.98 -3.57 11.11
C SER A 99 8.20 -2.72 10.72
N VAL A 100 8.45 -2.54 9.42
CA VAL A 100 9.56 -1.72 8.91
C VAL A 100 9.33 -0.24 9.25
N ALA A 101 8.10 0.28 9.05
CA ALA A 101 7.77 1.67 9.38
C ALA A 101 7.93 1.95 10.88
N THR A 102 7.51 1.01 11.74
CA THR A 102 7.69 1.11 13.20
C THR A 102 9.17 1.12 13.57
N LEU A 103 9.95 0.17 13.07
CA LEU A 103 11.38 0.09 13.36
C LEU A 103 12.12 1.34 12.89
N ALA A 104 11.83 1.84 11.68
CA ALA A 104 12.40 3.07 11.17
C ALA A 104 12.08 4.29 12.04
N SER A 105 10.85 4.37 12.57
CA SER A 105 10.44 5.44 13.50
C SER A 105 11.17 5.38 14.84
N GLU A 106 11.43 4.18 15.37
CA GLU A 106 12.11 3.96 16.64
C GLU A 106 13.61 4.35 16.58
N TYR A 107 14.27 4.08 15.44
CA TYR A 107 15.70 4.41 15.25
C TYR A 107 15.94 5.82 14.70
N SER A 108 14.87 6.60 14.46
CA SER A 108 15.01 7.96 13.95
C SER A 108 14.89 9.00 15.05
N PRO A 109 15.74 10.05 15.06
CA PRO A 109 15.56 11.20 15.94
C PRO A 109 14.16 11.79 15.77
N GLU A 110 13.60 12.34 16.85
CA GLU A 110 12.21 12.86 16.86
C GLU A 110 11.95 13.85 15.70
N LYS A 111 12.90 14.73 15.44
CA LYS A 111 12.86 15.69 14.33
C LYS A 111 12.70 15.04 12.95
N PHE A 112 13.27 13.86 12.73
CA PHE A 112 13.29 13.17 11.42
C PHE A 112 12.40 11.94 11.36
N ARG A 113 11.67 11.61 12.44
CA ARG A 113 10.83 10.42 12.54
C ARG A 113 9.78 10.35 11.43
N ALA A 114 9.07 11.47 11.19
CA ALA A 114 8.08 11.51 10.11
C ALA A 114 8.72 11.30 8.73
N MET A 115 9.90 11.89 8.50
CA MET A 115 10.64 11.73 7.24
C MET A 115 11.08 10.28 7.03
N ALA A 116 11.56 9.59 8.06
CA ALA A 116 11.96 8.19 7.97
C ALA A 116 10.78 7.28 7.62
N VAL A 117 9.62 7.46 8.25
CA VAL A 117 8.41 6.71 7.93
C VAL A 117 7.95 7.01 6.49
N THR A 118 7.99 8.28 6.07
CA THR A 118 7.65 8.66 4.69
C THR A 118 8.60 8.02 3.67
N ALA A 119 9.90 7.97 3.96
CA ALA A 119 10.88 7.32 3.08
C ALA A 119 10.60 5.81 2.94
N VAL A 120 10.21 5.13 4.03
CA VAL A 120 9.81 3.71 3.99
C VAL A 120 8.56 3.53 3.13
N THR A 121 7.53 4.34 3.34
CA THR A 121 6.27 4.22 2.59
C THR A 121 6.40 4.62 1.12
N ALA A 122 7.28 5.57 0.79
CA ALA A 122 7.63 5.92 -0.60
C ALA A 122 8.32 4.77 -1.36
N GLY A 123 8.88 3.81 -0.64
CA GLY A 123 9.42 2.59 -1.24
C GLY A 123 8.40 1.80 -2.04
N TYR A 124 7.11 1.81 -1.65
CA TYR A 124 6.06 1.08 -2.36
C TYR A 124 5.84 1.61 -3.80
N PRO A 125 5.50 2.88 -4.03
CA PRO A 125 5.34 3.39 -5.39
C PRO A 125 6.62 3.34 -6.23
N LEU A 126 7.80 3.47 -5.61
CA LEU A 126 9.07 3.28 -6.31
C LEU A 126 9.24 1.83 -6.77
N GLY A 127 8.89 0.85 -5.95
CA GLY A 127 8.87 -0.56 -6.33
C GLY A 127 7.89 -0.83 -7.47
N ALA A 128 6.69 -0.29 -7.38
CA ALA A 128 5.67 -0.39 -8.43
C ALA A 128 6.12 0.22 -9.75
N MET A 129 6.79 1.38 -9.72
CA MET A 129 7.34 2.01 -10.92
C MET A 129 8.42 1.14 -11.58
N THR A 130 9.32 0.55 -10.79
CA THR A 130 10.38 -0.31 -11.33
C THR A 130 9.83 -1.60 -11.92
N THR A 131 8.67 -2.09 -11.47
CA THR A 131 8.03 -3.30 -12.00
C THR A 131 7.72 -3.16 -13.49
N GLY A 132 7.14 -2.05 -13.93
CA GLY A 132 6.83 -1.83 -15.35
C GLY A 132 8.10 -1.75 -16.22
N LEU A 133 9.16 -1.12 -15.71
CA LEU A 133 10.45 -1.03 -16.43
C LEU A 133 11.12 -2.41 -16.54
N VAL A 134 11.14 -3.18 -15.47
CA VAL A 134 11.73 -4.53 -15.46
C VAL A 134 10.91 -5.48 -16.32
N ALA A 135 9.58 -5.35 -16.34
CA ALA A 135 8.72 -6.21 -17.14
C ALA A 135 9.00 -6.10 -18.63
N SER A 136 9.26 -4.90 -19.16
CA SER A 136 9.58 -4.69 -20.58
C SER A 136 10.85 -5.41 -21.04
N SER A 137 11.78 -5.71 -20.11
CA SER A 137 13.02 -6.42 -20.42
C SER A 137 12.93 -7.92 -20.09
N VAL A 138 12.31 -8.27 -18.99
CA VAL A 138 12.30 -9.66 -18.48
C VAL A 138 11.22 -10.50 -19.14
N VAL A 139 10.02 -9.94 -19.34
CA VAL A 139 8.87 -10.72 -19.82
C VAL A 139 9.06 -11.24 -21.25
N PRO A 140 9.64 -10.50 -22.22
CA PRO A 140 9.88 -11.02 -23.57
C PRO A 140 10.86 -12.21 -23.63
N GLU A 141 11.86 -12.25 -22.73
CA GLU A 141 12.92 -13.27 -22.74
C GLU A 141 12.60 -14.46 -21.84
N PHE A 142 12.03 -14.23 -20.67
CA PHE A 142 11.84 -15.23 -19.60
C PHE A 142 10.36 -15.48 -19.25
N GLY A 143 9.43 -14.90 -20.01
CA GLY A 143 8.01 -15.00 -19.72
C GLY A 143 7.61 -14.33 -18.40
N TRP A 144 6.33 -14.46 -18.02
CA TRP A 144 5.83 -13.94 -16.77
C TRP A 144 6.51 -14.58 -15.53
N GLN A 145 6.94 -15.84 -15.66
CA GLN A 145 7.66 -16.58 -14.61
C GLN A 145 8.94 -15.85 -14.20
N GLY A 146 9.66 -15.26 -15.18
CA GLY A 146 10.88 -14.50 -14.95
C GLY A 146 10.69 -13.35 -13.96
N MET A 147 9.55 -12.66 -13.99
CA MET A 147 9.24 -11.59 -13.04
C MET A 147 9.13 -12.09 -11.59
N PHE A 148 8.51 -13.25 -11.39
CA PHE A 148 8.36 -13.82 -10.06
C PHE A 148 9.67 -14.44 -9.56
N ILE A 149 10.49 -15.03 -10.45
CA ILE A 149 11.83 -15.51 -10.11
C ILE A 149 12.72 -14.31 -9.68
N ALA A 150 12.76 -13.25 -10.46
CA ALA A 150 13.56 -12.08 -10.17
C ALA A 150 13.10 -11.40 -8.85
N GLY A 151 11.80 -11.16 -8.69
CA GLY A 151 11.24 -10.54 -7.49
C GLY A 151 11.43 -11.39 -6.23
N GLY A 152 11.15 -12.69 -6.30
CA GLY A 152 11.30 -13.62 -5.19
C GLY A 152 12.76 -13.79 -4.76
N SER A 153 13.68 -13.93 -5.73
CA SER A 153 15.12 -14.03 -5.48
C SER A 153 15.66 -12.76 -4.83
N ALA A 154 15.28 -11.57 -5.34
CA ALA A 154 15.65 -10.29 -4.75
C ALA A 154 15.12 -10.15 -3.32
N THR A 155 13.88 -10.60 -3.07
CA THR A 155 13.27 -10.54 -1.73
C THR A 155 13.98 -11.47 -0.75
N LEU A 156 14.35 -12.69 -1.16
CA LEU A 156 15.13 -13.61 -0.32
C LEU A 156 16.55 -13.10 -0.05
N LEU A 157 17.20 -12.51 -1.05
CA LEU A 157 18.49 -11.87 -0.85
C LEU A 157 18.38 -10.72 0.18
N LEU A 158 17.33 -9.92 0.11
CA LEU A 158 17.07 -8.87 1.11
C LEU A 158 16.74 -9.46 2.48
N ALA A 159 16.05 -10.60 2.56
CA ALA A 159 15.84 -11.28 3.84
C ALA A 159 17.17 -11.71 4.47
N LEU A 160 18.10 -12.23 3.66
CA LEU A 160 19.44 -12.57 4.12
C LEU A 160 20.24 -11.35 4.58
N ILE A 161 20.21 -10.26 3.82
CA ILE A 161 20.86 -8.99 4.20
C ILE A 161 20.22 -8.45 5.49
N ALA A 162 18.91 -8.45 5.59
CA ALA A 162 18.18 -8.00 6.78
C ALA A 162 18.55 -8.83 8.02
N PHE A 163 18.75 -10.14 7.86
CA PHE A 163 19.16 -11.03 8.95
C PHE A 163 20.49 -10.60 9.58
N PHE A 164 21.44 -10.11 8.78
CA PHE A 164 22.76 -9.68 9.29
C PHE A 164 22.81 -8.20 9.70
N MET A 165 22.01 -7.33 9.06
CA MET A 165 22.15 -5.89 9.20
C MET A 165 21.10 -5.24 10.11
N ILE A 166 19.88 -5.77 10.18
CA ILE A 166 18.82 -5.12 10.95
C ILE A 166 18.95 -5.47 12.43
N PRO A 167 19.10 -4.47 13.33
CA PRO A 167 19.06 -4.69 14.78
C PRO A 167 17.60 -4.91 15.25
N GLU A 168 17.45 -5.52 16.44
CA GLU A 168 16.13 -5.61 17.08
C GLU A 168 15.72 -4.26 17.67
N SER A 169 14.43 -4.02 17.81
CA SER A 169 13.88 -2.83 18.44
C SER A 169 14.37 -2.65 19.88
N LEU A 170 14.92 -1.47 20.18
CA LEU A 170 15.31 -1.12 21.56
C LEU A 170 14.10 -1.10 22.49
N TYR A 171 12.97 -0.56 22.02
CA TYR A 171 11.73 -0.56 22.79
C TYR A 171 11.27 -1.98 23.13
N PHE A 172 11.31 -2.90 22.15
CA PHE A 172 10.97 -4.30 22.38
C PHE A 172 11.89 -4.97 23.41
N LEU A 173 13.22 -4.78 23.27
CA LEU A 173 14.22 -5.35 24.18
C LEU A 173 14.04 -4.82 25.61
N CYS A 174 13.79 -3.52 25.79
CA CYS A 174 13.57 -2.92 27.11
C CYS A 174 12.22 -3.33 27.73
N LYS A 175 11.17 -3.54 26.93
CA LYS A 175 9.83 -3.90 27.41
C LYS A 175 9.68 -5.40 27.74
N LYS A 176 10.23 -6.27 26.89
CA LYS A 176 10.09 -7.74 27.05
C LYS A 176 11.21 -8.35 27.88
N GLN A 177 12.37 -7.70 27.92
CA GLN A 177 13.54 -8.11 28.70
C GLN A 177 13.87 -9.61 28.60
N PRO A 178 14.09 -10.16 27.36
CA PRO A 178 14.60 -11.52 27.25
C PRO A 178 15.97 -11.64 27.96
N ASP A 179 16.39 -12.87 28.32
CA ASP A 179 17.58 -13.14 29.15
C ASP A 179 18.86 -12.43 28.68
N ASP A 180 19.01 -12.17 27.37
CA ASP A 180 20.15 -11.49 26.74
C ASP A 180 19.88 -10.03 26.37
N ALA A 181 18.76 -9.44 26.84
CA ALA A 181 18.32 -8.10 26.44
C ALA A 181 19.36 -7.03 26.72
N LEU A 182 19.99 -7.01 27.90
CA LEU A 182 20.99 -6.02 28.27
C LEU A 182 22.23 -6.07 27.35
N GLN A 183 22.65 -7.27 26.97
CA GLN A 183 23.80 -7.43 26.06
C GLN A 183 23.45 -6.95 24.65
N ARG A 184 22.25 -7.25 24.16
CA ARG A 184 21.76 -6.79 22.84
C ARG A 184 21.60 -5.28 22.81
N VAL A 185 20.99 -4.69 23.84
CA VAL A 185 20.85 -3.23 23.97
C VAL A 185 22.22 -2.56 23.95
N ASN A 186 23.17 -3.03 24.75
CA ASN A 186 24.50 -2.46 24.83
C ASN A 186 25.27 -2.60 23.50
N ARG A 187 25.11 -3.70 22.77
CA ARG A 187 25.69 -3.86 21.42
C ARG A 187 25.13 -2.80 20.45
N ILE A 188 23.83 -2.53 20.50
CA ILE A 188 23.20 -1.50 19.66
C ILE A 188 23.69 -0.11 20.06
N LEU A 189 23.76 0.22 21.36
CA LEU A 189 24.24 1.49 21.86
C LEU A 189 25.71 1.75 21.46
N GLN A 190 26.56 0.71 21.43
CA GLN A 190 27.93 0.81 20.95
C GLN A 190 28.01 1.21 19.48
N ILE A 191 27.12 0.68 18.62
CA ILE A 191 27.04 1.07 17.20
C ILE A 191 26.75 2.57 17.08
N PHE A 192 25.88 3.09 17.93
CA PHE A 192 25.53 4.52 17.97
C PHE A 192 26.50 5.39 18.80
N LYS A 193 27.57 4.78 19.33
CA LYS A 193 28.56 5.46 20.19
C LYS A 193 27.93 6.11 21.44
N VAL A 194 26.91 5.48 21.99
CA VAL A 194 26.24 5.88 23.23
C VAL A 194 26.77 5.03 24.38
N GLN A 195 26.78 5.60 25.59
CA GLN A 195 27.26 4.92 26.79
C GLN A 195 26.44 3.66 27.08
N SER A 196 27.09 2.56 27.41
CA SER A 196 26.45 1.30 27.78
C SER A 196 25.68 1.42 29.10
N LEU A 197 24.55 0.74 29.17
CA LEU A 197 23.70 0.66 30.36
C LEU A 197 24.22 -0.42 31.31
N GLN A 198 24.20 -0.16 32.63
CA GLN A 198 24.48 -1.15 33.66
C GLN A 198 23.24 -2.06 33.92
N HIS A 199 22.06 -1.45 33.86
CA HIS A 199 20.77 -2.13 34.04
C HIS A 199 19.78 -1.66 32.97
N LEU A 200 18.84 -2.53 32.61
CA LEU A 200 17.72 -2.12 31.74
C LEU A 200 16.77 -1.19 32.54
N PRO A 201 16.11 -0.22 31.89
CA PRO A 201 15.05 0.58 32.49
C PRO A 201 13.99 -0.34 33.11
N SER A 202 13.35 0.07 34.21
CA SER A 202 12.24 -0.69 34.77
C SER A 202 11.09 -0.75 33.77
N ILE A 203 10.30 -1.82 33.80
CA ILE A 203 9.14 -1.98 32.90
C ILE A 203 8.15 -0.84 33.11
N GLU A 204 8.07 -0.29 34.31
CA GLU A 204 7.25 0.88 34.65
C GLU A 204 7.76 2.17 34.01
N ASP A 205 9.07 2.35 33.90
CA ASP A 205 9.71 3.53 33.25
C ASP A 205 9.62 3.49 31.73
N THR A 206 9.42 2.32 31.12
CA THR A 206 9.29 2.15 29.65
C THR A 206 7.90 2.51 29.12
N GLY A 207 7.17 3.37 29.82
CA GLY A 207 5.85 3.82 29.40
C GLY A 207 4.78 2.82 29.81
N GLY A 208 4.64 2.59 31.12
CA GLY A 208 3.48 1.94 31.68
C GLY A 208 2.22 2.55 31.07
N ALA A 209 1.32 1.71 30.60
CA ALA A 209 0.08 2.14 29.95
C ALA A 209 -0.59 3.22 30.81
N THR A 210 -0.71 4.43 30.26
CA THR A 210 -1.51 5.49 30.88
C THR A 210 -2.95 4.98 31.05
N GLU A 211 -3.72 5.58 31.95
CA GLU A 211 -5.16 5.22 32.06
C GLU A 211 -5.89 5.30 30.72
N ALA A 212 -5.45 6.19 29.81
CA ALA A 212 -5.92 6.27 28.45
C ALA A 212 -5.56 5.03 27.59
N ASP A 213 -4.42 4.38 27.87
CA ASP A 213 -4.04 3.12 27.20
C ASP A 213 -4.81 1.91 27.73
N ARG A 214 -5.33 1.99 28.96
CA ARG A 214 -6.16 0.94 29.58
C ARG A 214 -7.61 0.95 29.10
N GLN A 215 -8.07 2.01 28.42
CA GLN A 215 -9.36 1.96 27.77
C GLN A 215 -9.37 0.85 26.72
N ASN A 216 -10.33 -0.06 26.88
CA ASN A 216 -10.52 -1.18 25.98
C ASN A 216 -10.64 -0.65 24.53
N ILE A 217 -9.94 -1.26 23.56
CA ILE A 217 -10.00 -0.89 22.12
C ILE A 217 -11.46 -0.71 21.66
N TYR A 218 -12.36 -1.53 22.19
CA TYR A 218 -13.79 -1.44 21.94
C TYR A 218 -14.39 -0.08 22.39
N GLN A 219 -14.01 0.42 23.57
CA GLN A 219 -14.49 1.73 24.06
C GLN A 219 -13.94 2.88 23.20
N LYS A 220 -12.67 2.83 22.82
CA LYS A 220 -12.07 3.81 21.88
C LYS A 220 -12.79 3.79 20.53
N MET A 221 -13.15 2.62 20.02
CA MET A 221 -13.92 2.48 18.80
C MET A 221 -15.33 3.09 18.94
N LEU A 222 -16.03 2.84 20.04
CA LEU A 222 -17.33 3.43 20.31
C LEU A 222 -17.25 4.97 20.38
N THR A 223 -16.16 5.52 20.92
CA THR A 223 -15.92 6.96 20.97
C THR A 223 -15.86 7.58 19.56
N LEU A 224 -15.33 6.85 18.55
CA LEU A 224 -15.34 7.34 17.16
C LEU A 224 -16.74 7.49 16.58
N LEU A 225 -17.72 6.77 17.11
CA LEU A 225 -19.12 6.78 16.64
C LEU A 225 -20.03 7.66 17.53
N THR A 226 -19.49 8.36 18.52
CA THR A 226 -20.24 9.36 19.30
C THR A 226 -20.71 10.50 18.42
N PRO A 227 -21.77 11.23 18.77
CA PRO A 227 -22.32 12.35 17.99
C PRO A 227 -21.27 13.40 17.60
N GLU A 228 -20.24 13.58 18.42
CA GLU A 228 -19.15 14.53 18.16
C GLU A 228 -18.27 14.14 16.98
N PHE A 229 -17.89 12.86 16.87
CA PHE A 229 -16.93 12.37 15.86
C PHE A 229 -17.59 11.60 14.72
N ARG A 230 -18.80 11.07 14.92
CA ARG A 230 -19.49 10.15 13.98
C ARG A 230 -19.51 10.66 12.55
N ARG A 231 -19.89 11.93 12.33
CA ARG A 231 -19.96 12.50 10.97
C ARG A 231 -18.58 12.51 10.30
N SER A 232 -17.56 13.02 10.98
CA SER A 232 -16.20 13.09 10.45
C SER A 232 -15.62 11.67 10.23
N THR A 233 -15.89 10.76 11.14
CA THR A 233 -15.44 9.37 11.06
C THR A 233 -16.06 8.64 9.87
N LEU A 234 -17.37 8.67 9.71
CA LEU A 234 -18.05 8.00 8.60
C LEU A 234 -17.67 8.62 7.24
N THR A 235 -17.56 9.93 7.18
CA THR A 235 -17.11 10.63 5.96
C THR A 235 -15.67 10.24 5.61
N LEU A 236 -14.77 10.18 6.59
CA LEU A 236 -13.38 9.76 6.38
C LEU A 236 -13.30 8.31 5.91
N TRP A 237 -14.03 7.40 6.55
CA TRP A 237 -14.06 5.98 6.17
C TRP A 237 -14.57 5.78 4.75
N ALA A 238 -15.66 6.46 4.39
CA ALA A 238 -16.21 6.43 3.03
C ALA A 238 -15.21 6.99 2.01
N THR A 239 -14.54 8.10 2.32
CA THR A 239 -13.52 8.70 1.45
C THR A 239 -12.36 7.73 1.22
N PHE A 240 -11.82 7.11 2.27
CA PHE A 240 -10.76 6.10 2.14
C PHE A 240 -11.22 4.92 1.29
N PHE A 241 -12.39 4.35 1.57
CA PHE A 241 -12.92 3.22 0.82
C PHE A 241 -13.06 3.53 -0.68
N LEU A 242 -13.67 4.66 -1.02
CA LEU A 242 -13.94 5.06 -2.39
C LEU A 242 -12.62 5.33 -3.16
N CYS A 243 -11.71 6.10 -2.57
CA CYS A 243 -10.44 6.43 -3.22
C CYS A 243 -9.52 5.21 -3.37
N ILE A 244 -9.45 4.35 -2.35
CA ILE A 244 -8.63 3.14 -2.37
C ILE A 244 -9.18 2.14 -3.40
N SER A 245 -10.50 2.01 -3.53
CA SER A 245 -11.13 1.15 -4.54
C SER A 245 -10.67 1.53 -5.95
N THR A 246 -10.72 2.80 -6.29
CA THR A 246 -10.26 3.31 -7.60
C THR A 246 -8.75 3.17 -7.78
N LEU A 247 -7.96 3.47 -6.73
CA LEU A 247 -6.51 3.34 -6.79
C LEU A 247 -6.10 1.91 -7.15
N TYR A 248 -6.62 0.91 -6.44
CA TYR A 248 -6.25 -0.48 -6.68
C TYR A 248 -6.88 -1.07 -7.93
N PHE A 249 -8.02 -0.56 -8.40
CA PHE A 249 -8.50 -0.83 -9.75
C PHE A 249 -7.44 -0.45 -10.79
N LEU A 250 -6.97 0.80 -10.79
CA LEU A 250 -5.96 1.27 -11.74
C LEU A 250 -4.62 0.54 -11.57
N MET A 251 -4.18 0.32 -10.34
CA MET A 251 -2.92 -0.40 -10.09
C MET A 251 -2.95 -1.85 -10.58
N SER A 252 -4.09 -2.51 -10.53
CA SER A 252 -4.21 -3.92 -10.94
C SER A 252 -4.44 -4.08 -12.43
N TRP A 253 -5.19 -3.17 -13.06
CA TRP A 253 -5.71 -3.39 -14.39
C TRP A 253 -5.10 -2.51 -15.48
N THR A 254 -4.43 -1.39 -15.14
CA THR A 254 -3.91 -0.45 -16.17
C THR A 254 -3.08 -1.14 -17.27
N PRO A 255 -2.10 -2.03 -17.00
CA PRO A 255 -1.34 -2.67 -18.07
C PRO A 255 -2.24 -3.45 -19.00
N LYS A 256 -3.09 -4.34 -18.47
CA LYS A 256 -3.96 -5.21 -19.26
C LYS A 256 -5.01 -4.41 -20.04
N LEU A 257 -5.56 -3.34 -19.45
CA LEU A 257 -6.53 -2.49 -20.14
C LEU A 257 -5.94 -1.81 -21.37
N ILE A 258 -4.69 -1.35 -21.31
CA ILE A 258 -3.99 -0.76 -22.46
C ILE A 258 -3.74 -1.81 -23.55
N ILE A 259 -3.36 -3.03 -23.16
CA ILE A 259 -3.20 -4.15 -24.12
C ILE A 259 -4.55 -4.50 -24.78
N ASN A 260 -5.63 -4.55 -24.02
CA ASN A 260 -6.97 -4.81 -24.54
C ASN A 260 -7.50 -3.72 -25.49
N LEU A 261 -6.89 -2.51 -25.49
CA LEU A 261 -7.13 -1.46 -26.49
C LEU A 261 -6.37 -1.71 -27.82
N GLY A 262 -5.60 -2.80 -27.91
CA GLY A 262 -4.81 -3.14 -29.10
C GLY A 262 -3.39 -2.59 -29.10
N TYR A 263 -2.95 -2.00 -27.99
CA TYR A 263 -1.55 -1.54 -27.85
C TYR A 263 -0.63 -2.69 -27.42
N SER A 264 0.68 -2.50 -27.65
CA SER A 264 1.68 -3.51 -27.27
C SER A 264 1.78 -3.70 -25.75
N PRO A 265 2.28 -4.87 -25.27
CA PRO A 265 2.59 -5.09 -23.86
C PRO A 265 3.52 -4.02 -23.27
N ASP A 266 4.49 -3.53 -24.05
CA ASP A 266 5.38 -2.46 -23.63
C ASP A 266 4.63 -1.14 -23.39
N ALA A 267 3.62 -0.84 -24.20
CA ALA A 267 2.73 0.32 -23.96
C ALA A 267 1.94 0.15 -22.66
N GLY A 268 1.48 -1.06 -22.33
CA GLY A 268 0.84 -1.36 -21.06
C GLY A 268 1.78 -1.13 -19.86
N ASN A 269 3.01 -1.63 -19.95
CA ASN A 269 4.05 -1.45 -18.94
C ASN A 269 4.45 0.02 -18.79
N LEU A 270 4.57 0.75 -19.90
CA LEU A 270 4.84 2.19 -19.89
C LEU A 270 3.71 2.98 -19.21
N ALA A 271 2.46 2.67 -19.54
CA ALA A 271 1.30 3.30 -18.89
C ALA A 271 1.32 3.11 -17.37
N PHE A 272 1.62 1.91 -16.92
CA PHE A 272 1.75 1.59 -15.50
C PHE A 272 2.90 2.34 -14.84
N THR A 273 4.05 2.41 -15.49
CA THR A 273 5.22 3.18 -15.04
C THR A 273 4.88 4.66 -14.92
N LEU A 274 4.24 5.24 -15.93
CA LEU A 274 3.83 6.65 -15.93
C LEU A 274 2.78 6.94 -14.84
N PHE A 275 1.81 6.04 -14.61
CA PHE A 275 0.84 6.17 -13.54
C PHE A 275 1.53 6.26 -12.16
N ASN A 276 2.51 5.39 -11.89
CA ASN A 276 3.22 5.38 -10.62
C ASN A 276 4.22 6.54 -10.50
N PHE A 277 4.89 6.91 -11.59
CA PHE A 277 5.77 8.09 -11.62
C PHE A 277 4.98 9.39 -11.37
N GLY A 278 3.81 9.51 -12.00
CA GLY A 278 2.86 10.58 -11.71
C GLY A 278 2.47 10.61 -10.24
N GLY A 279 2.23 9.43 -9.65
CA GLY A 279 1.93 9.30 -8.22
C GLY A 279 3.02 9.85 -7.31
N VAL A 280 4.27 9.53 -7.57
CA VAL A 280 5.43 10.08 -6.84
C VAL A 280 5.44 11.60 -6.92
N LEU A 281 5.31 12.17 -8.11
CA LEU A 281 5.24 13.61 -8.29
C LEU A 281 4.03 14.23 -7.59
N GLY A 282 2.87 13.58 -7.65
CA GLY A 282 1.65 14.02 -6.97
C GLY A 282 1.80 14.14 -5.46
N ILE A 283 2.52 13.21 -4.84
CA ILE A 283 2.83 13.25 -3.40
C ILE A 283 3.67 14.50 -3.06
N PHE A 284 4.70 14.81 -3.85
CA PHE A 284 5.52 16.00 -3.64
C PHE A 284 4.73 17.28 -3.89
N ILE A 285 3.92 17.34 -4.94
CA ILE A 285 3.06 18.49 -5.25
C ILE A 285 2.06 18.73 -4.12
N LEU A 286 1.39 17.67 -3.64
CA LEU A 286 0.49 17.80 -2.50
C LEU A 286 1.22 18.31 -1.26
N GLY A 287 2.38 17.74 -0.93
CA GLY A 287 3.19 18.16 0.22
C GLY A 287 3.56 19.65 0.18
N TYR A 288 3.97 20.14 -0.99
CA TYR A 288 4.25 21.56 -1.20
C TYR A 288 3.00 22.43 -1.06
N LEU A 289 1.89 22.05 -1.69
CA LEU A 289 0.65 22.80 -1.64
C LEU A 289 0.00 22.80 -0.25
N ALA A 290 0.18 21.74 0.53
CA ALA A 290 -0.35 21.61 1.89
C ALA A 290 0.24 22.63 2.88
N SER A 291 1.35 23.30 2.53
CA SER A 291 1.87 24.44 3.29
C SER A 291 1.07 25.74 3.09
N LYS A 292 0.29 25.82 2.01
CA LYS A 292 -0.42 27.05 1.59
C LYS A 292 -1.93 26.93 1.66
N TRP A 293 -2.47 25.73 1.47
CA TRP A 293 -3.90 25.47 1.33
C TRP A 293 -4.35 24.43 2.35
N SER A 294 -5.65 24.43 2.67
CA SER A 294 -6.20 23.41 3.57
C SER A 294 -6.10 22.03 2.95
N LEU A 295 -5.67 21.07 3.75
CA LEU A 295 -5.42 19.71 3.29
C LEU A 295 -6.70 19.03 2.77
N SER A 296 -7.86 19.27 3.42
CA SER A 296 -9.15 18.75 2.97
C SER A 296 -9.54 19.28 1.59
N THR A 297 -9.32 20.57 1.33
CA THR A 297 -9.57 21.19 0.02
C THR A 297 -8.64 20.61 -1.05
N LEU A 298 -7.36 20.43 -0.72
CA LEU A 298 -6.40 19.84 -1.66
C LEU A 298 -6.78 18.41 -2.05
N ILE A 299 -7.11 17.57 -1.06
CA ILE A 299 -7.55 16.18 -1.33
C ILE A 299 -8.80 16.19 -2.22
N SER A 300 -9.75 17.07 -1.93
CA SER A 300 -10.95 17.23 -2.76
C SER A 300 -10.61 17.60 -4.20
N ILE A 301 -9.76 18.61 -4.42
CA ILE A 301 -9.32 19.03 -5.75
C ILE A 301 -8.63 17.85 -6.47
N PHE A 302 -7.70 17.17 -5.81
CA PHE A 302 -6.96 16.05 -6.39
C PHE A 302 -7.90 14.90 -6.77
N ALA A 303 -8.86 14.53 -5.90
CA ALA A 303 -9.81 13.46 -6.17
C ALA A 303 -10.76 13.83 -7.32
N ILE A 304 -11.31 15.05 -7.35
CA ILE A 304 -12.19 15.52 -8.43
C ILE A 304 -11.39 15.59 -9.73
N THR A 305 -10.19 16.12 -9.72
CA THR A 305 -9.30 16.16 -10.89
C THR A 305 -9.05 14.75 -11.43
N SER A 306 -8.79 13.76 -10.56
CA SER A 306 -8.64 12.37 -10.96
C SER A 306 -9.90 11.85 -11.66
N ALA A 307 -11.09 12.09 -11.11
CA ALA A 307 -12.36 11.69 -11.73
C ALA A 307 -12.55 12.32 -13.11
N VAL A 308 -12.28 13.62 -13.24
CA VAL A 308 -12.39 14.35 -14.52
C VAL A 308 -11.43 13.76 -15.57
N PHE A 309 -10.17 13.51 -15.20
CA PHE A 309 -9.20 12.93 -16.13
C PHE A 309 -9.48 11.45 -16.44
N MET A 310 -10.09 10.68 -15.54
CA MET A 310 -10.59 9.34 -15.86
C MET A 310 -11.73 9.38 -16.88
N TRP A 311 -12.66 10.32 -16.77
CA TRP A 311 -13.68 10.54 -17.81
C TRP A 311 -13.08 11.06 -19.12
N ALA A 312 -12.10 11.96 -19.03
CA ALA A 312 -11.37 12.42 -20.22
C ALA A 312 -10.61 11.26 -20.92
N PHE A 313 -10.03 10.33 -20.15
CA PHE A 313 -9.40 9.12 -20.70
C PHE A 313 -10.45 8.24 -21.43
N ALA A 314 -11.60 8.01 -20.82
CA ALA A 314 -12.68 7.26 -21.45
C ALA A 314 -13.15 7.94 -22.76
N GLY A 315 -13.30 9.27 -22.77
CA GLY A 315 -13.63 10.03 -23.97
C GLY A 315 -12.52 10.00 -25.02
N ALA A 316 -11.25 10.08 -24.63
CA ALA A 316 -10.12 10.01 -25.55
C ALA A 316 -10.00 8.63 -26.23
N VAL A 317 -10.32 7.55 -25.49
CA VAL A 317 -10.40 6.20 -26.10
C VAL A 317 -11.57 6.13 -27.12
N PHE A 318 -12.72 6.69 -26.78
CA PHE A 318 -13.88 6.72 -27.70
C PHE A 318 -13.60 7.55 -28.96
N LEU A 319 -12.82 8.61 -28.84
CA LEU A 319 -12.42 9.50 -29.95
C LEU A 319 -11.15 9.02 -30.67
N GLU A 320 -10.67 7.82 -30.36
CA GLU A 320 -9.49 7.18 -30.98
C GLU A 320 -8.21 8.06 -30.90
N PHE A 321 -8.00 8.70 -29.76
CA PHE A 321 -6.78 9.50 -29.54
C PHE A 321 -5.53 8.62 -29.63
N ASN A 322 -4.42 9.22 -30.07
CA ASN A 322 -3.16 8.51 -30.18
C ASN A 322 -2.61 8.06 -28.81
N GLN A 323 -1.72 7.07 -28.84
CA GLN A 323 -1.10 6.48 -27.66
C GLN A 323 -0.49 7.54 -26.72
N THR A 324 0.19 8.57 -27.27
CA THR A 324 0.86 9.60 -26.46
C THR A 324 -0.13 10.37 -25.59
N ASN A 325 -1.31 10.73 -26.14
CA ASN A 325 -2.35 11.42 -25.38
C ASN A 325 -2.93 10.55 -24.26
N LEU A 326 -3.14 9.26 -24.52
CA LEU A 326 -3.61 8.32 -23.50
C LEU A 326 -2.57 8.17 -22.38
N MET A 327 -1.29 8.07 -22.71
CA MET A 327 -0.20 8.02 -21.73
C MET A 327 -0.13 9.28 -20.86
N LEU A 328 -0.31 10.46 -21.48
CA LEU A 328 -0.35 11.74 -20.75
C LEU A 328 -1.53 11.78 -19.76
N LEU A 329 -2.71 11.33 -20.17
CA LEU A 329 -3.88 11.28 -19.29
C LEU A 329 -3.66 10.33 -18.12
N ILE A 330 -3.10 9.14 -18.34
CA ILE A 330 -2.75 8.19 -17.28
C ILE A 330 -1.74 8.78 -16.29
N PHE A 331 -0.74 9.49 -16.79
CA PHE A 331 0.24 10.19 -15.97
C PHE A 331 -0.42 11.24 -15.07
N ILE A 332 -1.34 12.07 -15.60
CA ILE A 332 -2.07 13.08 -14.84
C ILE A 332 -3.02 12.41 -13.81
N ILE A 333 -3.68 11.32 -14.19
CA ILE A 333 -4.48 10.51 -13.25
C ILE A 333 -3.58 10.02 -12.11
N GLY A 334 -2.37 9.54 -12.40
CA GLY A 334 -1.39 9.14 -11.39
C GLY A 334 -1.06 10.26 -10.41
N ILE A 335 -0.74 11.47 -10.92
CA ILE A 335 -0.45 12.66 -10.09
C ILE A 335 -1.62 12.94 -9.15
N SER A 336 -2.81 13.04 -9.71
CA SER A 336 -3.98 13.49 -8.96
C SER A 336 -4.48 12.42 -7.98
N LEU A 337 -4.56 11.16 -8.38
CA LEU A 337 -5.10 10.11 -7.54
C LEU A 337 -4.18 9.76 -6.37
N GLN A 338 -2.91 9.46 -6.64
CA GLN A 338 -1.98 9.03 -5.59
C GLN A 338 -1.57 10.20 -4.67
N GLY A 339 -1.45 11.42 -5.23
CA GLY A 339 -1.24 12.62 -4.43
C GLY A 339 -2.39 12.84 -3.45
N GLY A 340 -3.63 12.85 -3.93
CA GLY A 340 -4.83 13.01 -3.09
C GLY A 340 -4.96 11.93 -2.02
N TYR A 341 -4.76 10.67 -2.41
CA TYR A 341 -4.80 9.53 -1.51
C TYR A 341 -3.81 9.67 -0.34
N THR A 342 -2.58 10.03 -0.62
CA THR A 342 -1.55 10.18 0.42
C THR A 342 -1.92 11.28 1.43
N GLY A 343 -2.56 12.36 0.99
CA GLY A 343 -3.04 13.44 1.87
C GLY A 343 -4.07 12.98 2.89
N MET A 344 -4.85 11.94 2.60
CA MET A 344 -5.88 11.45 3.52
C MET A 344 -5.31 10.93 4.85
N TYR A 345 -4.11 10.35 4.84
CA TYR A 345 -3.43 9.93 6.08
C TYR A 345 -3.15 11.12 7.01
N ALA A 346 -2.74 12.25 6.44
CA ALA A 346 -2.47 13.44 7.21
C ALA A 346 -3.76 14.10 7.74
N VAL A 347 -4.86 14.08 6.97
CA VAL A 347 -6.18 14.52 7.43
C VAL A 347 -6.68 13.62 8.55
N ALA A 348 -6.60 12.31 8.39
CA ALA A 348 -7.02 11.35 9.41
C ALA A 348 -6.32 11.61 10.75
N ALA A 349 -5.00 11.91 10.73
CA ALA A 349 -4.25 12.23 11.94
C ALA A 349 -4.66 13.56 12.60
N LYS A 350 -5.27 14.48 11.88
CA LYS A 350 -5.69 15.79 12.38
C LYS A 350 -7.14 15.85 12.86
N ILE A 351 -7.99 14.93 12.42
CA ILE A 351 -9.42 14.90 12.79
C ILE A 351 -9.61 14.52 14.27
N TYR A 352 -8.78 13.59 14.76
CA TYR A 352 -8.97 13.00 16.08
C TYR A 352 -8.03 13.61 17.13
N PRO A 353 -8.52 13.80 18.36
CA PRO A 353 -7.67 14.12 19.50
C PRO A 353 -6.67 12.99 19.77
N ILE A 354 -5.59 13.31 20.52
CA ILE A 354 -4.43 12.43 20.66
C ILE A 354 -4.78 11.05 21.24
N GLU A 355 -5.78 11.01 22.13
CA GLU A 355 -6.20 9.83 22.91
C GLU A 355 -6.83 8.74 22.03
N ILE A 356 -7.53 9.13 20.96
CA ILE A 356 -8.22 8.19 20.05
C ILE A 356 -7.67 8.23 18.61
N ARG A 357 -6.63 9.04 18.37
CA ARG A 357 -6.06 9.28 17.03
C ARG A 357 -5.58 8.00 16.36
N SER A 358 -4.80 7.19 17.06
CA SER A 358 -4.26 5.93 16.52
C SER A 358 -5.38 4.96 16.14
N THR A 359 -6.42 4.87 16.97
CA THR A 359 -7.60 4.04 16.70
C THR A 359 -8.37 4.60 15.49
N GLY A 360 -8.63 5.90 15.45
CA GLY A 360 -9.37 6.54 14.35
C GLY A 360 -8.68 6.40 13.00
N VAL A 361 -7.37 6.63 12.94
CA VAL A 361 -6.54 6.47 11.73
C VAL A 361 -6.48 5.00 11.32
N GLY A 362 -6.25 4.09 12.27
CA GLY A 362 -6.18 2.66 12.01
C GLY A 362 -7.47 2.10 11.42
N TRP A 363 -8.63 2.49 11.97
CA TRP A 363 -9.92 2.09 11.42
C TRP A 363 -10.21 2.68 10.04
N ALA A 364 -9.84 3.94 9.79
CA ALA A 364 -10.01 4.57 8.49
C ALA A 364 -9.21 3.82 7.41
N ILE A 365 -7.95 3.49 7.69
CA ILE A 365 -7.09 2.71 6.79
C ILE A 365 -7.63 1.28 6.62
N GLY A 366 -7.99 0.63 7.72
CA GLY A 366 -8.50 -0.75 7.70
C GLY A 366 -9.75 -0.89 6.84
N LEU A 367 -10.76 -0.03 7.06
CA LEU A 367 -11.98 -0.02 6.26
C LEU A 367 -11.72 0.40 4.81
N GLY A 368 -10.81 1.34 4.58
CA GLY A 368 -10.38 1.69 3.23
C GLY A 368 -9.82 0.48 2.45
N ARG A 369 -9.11 -0.43 3.12
CA ARG A 369 -8.55 -1.64 2.49
C ARG A 369 -9.60 -2.61 1.94
N PHE A 370 -10.84 -2.60 2.46
CA PHE A 370 -11.94 -3.31 1.79
C PHE A 370 -12.19 -2.79 0.38
N GLY A 371 -12.02 -1.48 0.14
CA GLY A 371 -12.06 -0.91 -1.21
C GLY A 371 -10.95 -1.49 -2.11
N ALA A 372 -9.75 -1.67 -1.57
CA ALA A 372 -8.65 -2.31 -2.31
C ALA A 372 -9.00 -3.75 -2.72
N VAL A 373 -9.64 -4.50 -1.84
CA VAL A 373 -10.04 -5.89 -2.11
C VAL A 373 -11.14 -5.95 -3.16
N LEU A 374 -12.16 -5.10 -3.02
CA LEU A 374 -13.34 -5.13 -3.90
C LEU A 374 -13.10 -4.50 -5.27
N GLY A 375 -12.29 -3.44 -5.34
CA GLY A 375 -12.06 -2.69 -6.59
C GLY A 375 -11.62 -3.56 -7.76
N PRO A 376 -10.49 -4.29 -7.67
CA PRO A 376 -10.02 -5.14 -8.75
C PRO A 376 -10.96 -6.29 -9.09
N GLY A 377 -11.65 -6.88 -8.09
CA GLY A 377 -12.62 -7.94 -8.31
C GLY A 377 -13.85 -7.47 -9.09
N ILE A 378 -14.42 -6.32 -8.71
CA ILE A 378 -15.54 -5.69 -9.43
C ILE A 378 -15.13 -5.35 -10.87
N ALA A 379 -13.93 -4.78 -11.05
CA ALA A 379 -13.43 -4.45 -12.38
C ALA A 379 -13.25 -5.71 -13.24
N GLY A 380 -12.69 -6.79 -12.68
CA GLY A 380 -12.54 -8.06 -13.38
C GLY A 380 -13.88 -8.64 -13.84
N TYR A 381 -14.89 -8.60 -12.98
CA TYR A 381 -16.25 -9.01 -13.34
C TYR A 381 -16.85 -8.15 -14.46
N MET A 382 -16.69 -6.82 -14.39
CA MET A 382 -17.17 -5.91 -15.41
C MET A 382 -16.51 -6.18 -16.78
N ILE A 383 -15.20 -6.39 -16.81
CA ILE A 383 -14.45 -6.70 -18.03
C ILE A 383 -14.87 -8.06 -18.58
N ALA A 384 -14.98 -9.09 -17.74
CA ALA A 384 -15.43 -10.43 -18.14
C ALA A 384 -16.87 -10.44 -18.67
N SER A 385 -17.70 -9.50 -18.20
CA SER A 385 -19.07 -9.30 -18.73
C SER A 385 -19.12 -8.61 -20.10
N GLY A 386 -17.98 -8.34 -20.73
CA GLY A 386 -17.89 -7.69 -22.04
C GLY A 386 -18.08 -6.17 -22.02
N LEU A 387 -18.07 -5.55 -20.84
CA LEU A 387 -18.19 -4.10 -20.75
C LEU A 387 -16.90 -3.42 -21.30
N PRO A 388 -17.03 -2.41 -22.17
CA PRO A 388 -15.89 -1.70 -22.72
C PRO A 388 -15.02 -1.08 -21.62
N ILE A 389 -13.73 -0.93 -21.91
CA ILE A 389 -12.76 -0.31 -21.00
C ILE A 389 -13.17 1.10 -20.59
N THR A 390 -13.77 1.85 -21.51
CA THR A 390 -14.30 3.19 -21.27
C THR A 390 -15.31 3.22 -20.12
N ILE A 391 -16.19 2.23 -20.06
CA ILE A 391 -17.19 2.10 -18.98
C ILE A 391 -16.50 1.81 -17.65
N ASN A 392 -15.45 0.98 -17.62
CA ASN A 392 -14.68 0.74 -16.39
C ASN A 392 -14.09 2.02 -15.84
N PHE A 393 -13.44 2.85 -16.67
CA PHE A 393 -12.92 4.13 -16.25
C PHE A 393 -14.02 5.09 -15.79
N MET A 394 -15.16 5.14 -16.49
CA MET A 394 -16.30 5.99 -16.12
C MET A 394 -16.89 5.60 -14.77
N VAL A 395 -17.09 4.31 -14.52
CA VAL A 395 -17.67 3.79 -13.26
C VAL A 395 -16.73 4.03 -12.11
N PHE A 396 -15.44 3.75 -12.25
CA PHE A 396 -14.46 3.98 -11.18
C PHE A 396 -14.08 5.46 -10.98
N ALA A 397 -14.44 6.36 -11.89
CA ALA A 397 -14.36 7.80 -11.67
C ALA A 397 -15.42 8.32 -10.68
N ILE A 398 -16.60 7.66 -10.60
CA ILE A 398 -17.68 8.04 -9.69
C ILE A 398 -17.25 7.97 -8.21
N PRO A 399 -16.65 6.88 -7.70
CA PRO A 399 -16.08 6.85 -6.37
C PRO A 399 -15.10 7.98 -6.07
N MET A 400 -14.24 8.35 -7.04
CA MET A 400 -13.31 9.47 -6.86
C MET A 400 -14.02 10.81 -6.73
N LEU A 401 -15.07 11.04 -7.55
CA LEU A 401 -15.87 12.26 -7.46
C LEU A 401 -16.57 12.35 -6.09
N ILE A 402 -17.23 11.29 -5.67
CA ILE A 402 -17.94 11.22 -4.38
C ILE A 402 -16.94 11.37 -3.22
N GLY A 403 -15.81 10.67 -3.29
CA GLY A 403 -14.72 10.78 -2.32
C GLY A 403 -14.16 12.19 -2.22
N GLY A 404 -14.01 12.89 -3.35
CA GLY A 404 -13.61 14.30 -3.39
C GLY A 404 -14.62 15.24 -2.71
N ILE A 405 -15.90 15.04 -2.95
CA ILE A 405 -16.97 15.81 -2.28
C ILE A 405 -16.95 15.55 -0.77
N PHE A 406 -16.79 14.29 -0.35
CA PHE A 406 -16.70 13.93 1.05
C PHE A 406 -15.43 14.50 1.71
N ALA A 407 -14.28 14.47 1.03
CA ALA A 407 -13.04 15.06 1.51
C ALA A 407 -13.19 16.56 1.80
N TYR A 408 -13.91 17.30 0.96
CA TYR A 408 -14.19 18.72 1.18
C TYR A 408 -14.98 18.99 2.45
N GLN A 409 -15.87 18.05 2.85
CA GLN A 409 -16.69 18.18 4.05
C GLN A 409 -15.91 17.83 5.34
N LEU A 410 -14.71 17.27 5.24
CA LEU A 410 -13.88 16.94 6.40
C LEU A 410 -13.37 18.23 7.06
N ARG A 411 -13.88 18.54 8.23
CA ARG A 411 -13.39 19.66 9.05
C ARG A 411 -12.12 19.21 9.78
N VAL A 412 -10.98 19.71 9.36
CA VAL A 412 -9.71 19.55 10.07
C VAL A 412 -9.70 20.59 11.20
N ARG A 413 -9.63 20.15 12.43
CA ARG A 413 -9.46 21.01 13.62
C ARG A 413 -8.04 21.51 13.74
#